data_9f12f9654c5463af1e3daa58faba50ac
#
_entry.id   9f12f9654c5463af1e3daa58faba50ac
#
_cell.length_a   1.000
_cell.length_b   1.000
_cell.length_c   1.000
_cell.angle_alpha   90.00
_cell.angle_beta   90.00
_cell.angle_gamma   90.00
#
_symmetry.space_group_name_H-M   'P 1'
#
loop_
_entity.id
_entity.type
_entity.pdbx_description
1 polymer ?
#
loop_
_entity_poly.entity_id
_entity_poly.type
_entity_poly.pdbx_seq_one_letter_code
_entity_poly.pdbx_strand_id
1 'polypeptide(L)'
;MSEHFTNICQCCGSNKIVAAYEKSFFNLPVLKCDNCTAYFLQYDKDQFDIKKYYNETYWAVFRNIHEKKITDQQVDTGYFIKKLPKIIRDLIEITGVRKAMAYSQYNYIKPYINGKLLFELGSGEGFVLELFEKKGFDVYGIEPSKDNMEIINKKLKMGKCEVGFAENIKTNTKFDVVIMSHILEHVVNCKEILSNLKDIISDKGVLFIEVPNCENIAILEQSVNEQPHIYHFTKQSLQKLMENLGFRILRIDVFDSSINSMLDRFKYFVYWILKRDYYSISDEKEGTEIRVIAKTL
;
A
#
# COMPACT_ATOMS: atom_id res chain seq x y z
N MET A 1 4.82 28.86 -4.09
CA MET A 1 3.45 28.68 -4.65
C MET A 1 2.69 27.89 -3.60
N SER A 2 1.60 28.44 -3.06
CA SER A 2 0.77 27.79 -2.07
C SER A 2 0.19 26.51 -2.69
N GLU A 3 0.56 25.34 -2.14
CA GLU A 3 -0.05 24.05 -2.49
C GLU A 3 -1.46 24.00 -1.88
N HIS A 4 -2.35 24.90 -2.32
CA HIS A 4 -3.75 24.72 -2.10
C HIS A 4 -4.17 23.51 -2.94
N PHE A 5 -4.79 22.50 -2.34
CA PHE A 5 -5.56 21.53 -3.10
C PHE A 5 -6.65 22.33 -3.84
N THR A 6 -6.27 22.77 -5.00
CA THR A 6 -7.12 23.53 -5.90
C THR A 6 -8.30 22.65 -6.29
N ASN A 7 -9.39 23.27 -6.74
CA ASN A 7 -10.56 22.63 -7.35
C ASN A 7 -10.20 21.82 -8.63
N ILE A 8 -9.05 21.13 -8.62
CA ILE A 8 -8.50 20.35 -9.74
C ILE A 8 -8.06 18.99 -9.20
N CYS A 9 -8.57 17.94 -9.81
CA CYS A 9 -8.22 16.56 -9.47
C CYS A 9 -6.74 16.27 -9.76
N GLN A 10 -6.02 15.81 -8.76
CA GLN A 10 -4.61 15.43 -8.92
C GLN A 10 -4.43 14.20 -9.84
N CYS A 11 -5.41 13.31 -9.93
CA CYS A 11 -5.29 12.13 -10.80
C CYS A 11 -5.44 12.45 -12.28
N CYS A 12 -6.45 13.26 -12.67
CA CYS A 12 -6.77 13.46 -14.08
C CYS A 12 -6.75 14.93 -14.57
N GLY A 13 -6.49 15.91 -13.69
CA GLY A 13 -6.46 17.32 -14.04
C GLY A 13 -7.85 17.96 -14.23
N SER A 14 -8.95 17.24 -14.02
CA SER A 14 -10.30 17.77 -14.19
C SER A 14 -10.69 18.72 -13.06
N ASN A 15 -11.49 19.75 -13.40
CA ASN A 15 -12.12 20.64 -12.44
C ASN A 15 -13.55 20.25 -12.07
N LYS A 16 -14.05 19.09 -12.54
CA LYS A 16 -15.36 18.55 -12.17
C LYS A 16 -15.29 17.90 -10.81
N ILE A 17 -15.29 18.72 -9.77
CA ILE A 17 -15.13 18.29 -8.38
C ILE A 17 -16.43 18.56 -7.62
N VAL A 18 -16.89 17.58 -6.86
CA VAL A 18 -18.07 17.67 -5.99
C VAL A 18 -17.70 17.28 -4.56
N ALA A 19 -18.46 17.78 -3.58
CA ALA A 19 -18.34 17.33 -2.19
C ALA A 19 -18.84 15.89 -2.07
N ALA A 20 -18.11 15.05 -1.35
CA ALA A 20 -18.46 13.63 -1.13
C ALA A 20 -18.74 13.32 0.34
N TYR A 21 -17.85 13.74 1.25
CA TYR A 21 -18.00 13.57 2.68
C TYR A 21 -17.67 14.87 3.40
N GLU A 22 -18.43 15.18 4.45
CA GLU A 22 -18.17 16.36 5.27
C GLU A 22 -16.91 16.22 6.13
N LYS A 23 -16.57 14.98 6.51
CA LYS A 23 -15.47 14.66 7.41
C LYS A 23 -14.79 13.36 6.99
N SER A 24 -13.49 13.31 7.25
CA SER A 24 -12.63 12.13 7.11
C SER A 24 -12.01 11.76 8.44
N PHE A 25 -11.12 10.76 8.46
CA PHE A 25 -10.24 10.43 9.59
C PHE A 25 -9.54 11.67 10.17
N PHE A 26 -9.10 12.59 9.32
CA PHE A 26 -8.44 13.84 9.72
C PHE A 26 -9.42 14.97 10.06
N ASN A 27 -10.73 14.70 10.11
CA ASN A 27 -11.78 15.71 10.30
C ASN A 27 -11.79 16.81 9.21
N LEU A 28 -11.35 16.45 8.01
CA LEU A 28 -11.33 17.30 6.81
C LEU A 28 -12.36 16.80 5.79
N PRO A 29 -12.94 17.71 4.97
CA PRO A 29 -13.86 17.30 3.91
C PRO A 29 -13.17 16.41 2.87
N VAL A 30 -13.94 15.51 2.25
CA VAL A 30 -13.50 14.69 1.11
C VAL A 30 -14.24 15.13 -0.13
N LEU A 31 -13.49 15.36 -1.19
CA LEU A 31 -13.99 15.71 -2.52
C LEU A 31 -13.94 14.49 -3.44
N LYS A 32 -14.84 14.45 -4.41
CA LYS A 32 -14.87 13.47 -5.50
C LYS A 32 -14.66 14.13 -6.84
N CYS A 33 -13.89 13.51 -7.69
CA CYS A 33 -13.78 13.89 -9.09
C CYS A 33 -14.78 13.10 -9.94
N ASP A 34 -15.73 13.79 -10.57
CA ASP A 34 -16.72 13.13 -11.45
C ASP A 34 -16.13 12.63 -12.77
N ASN A 35 -14.92 13.07 -13.14
CA ASN A 35 -14.28 12.64 -14.37
C ASN A 35 -13.52 11.31 -14.25
N CYS A 36 -12.83 11.08 -13.12
CA CYS A 36 -12.03 9.85 -12.91
C CYS A 36 -12.39 9.08 -11.65
N THR A 37 -13.42 9.48 -10.95
CA THR A 37 -13.97 8.84 -9.74
C THR A 37 -13.04 8.80 -8.52
N ALA A 38 -11.87 9.49 -8.57
CA ALA A 38 -11.01 9.63 -7.41
C ALA A 38 -11.68 10.40 -6.29
N TYR A 39 -11.44 9.98 -5.03
CA TYR A 39 -11.75 10.79 -3.87
C TYR A 39 -10.45 11.27 -3.22
N PHE A 40 -10.46 12.46 -2.63
CA PHE A 40 -9.29 13.04 -1.99
C PHE A 40 -9.69 14.08 -0.94
N LEU A 41 -8.83 14.26 0.06
CA LEU A 41 -9.07 15.25 1.09
C LEU A 41 -9.02 16.66 0.50
N GLN A 42 -9.90 17.53 0.98
CA GLN A 42 -9.75 18.97 0.85
C GLN A 42 -8.74 19.42 1.93
N TYR A 43 -7.47 19.39 1.57
CA TYR A 43 -6.35 19.60 2.48
C TYR A 43 -5.74 20.97 2.26
N ASP A 44 -5.54 21.71 3.35
CA ASP A 44 -4.75 22.93 3.41
C ASP A 44 -3.53 22.69 4.29
N LYS A 45 -2.34 22.88 3.75
CA LYS A 45 -1.05 22.65 4.42
C LYS A 45 -0.91 23.45 5.70
N ASP A 46 -1.53 24.63 5.77
CA ASP A 46 -1.49 25.50 6.94
C ASP A 46 -2.40 25.00 8.08
N GLN A 47 -3.34 24.11 7.78
CA GLN A 47 -4.29 23.55 8.76
C GLN A 47 -3.84 22.24 9.37
N PHE A 48 -3.04 21.43 8.65
CA PHE A 48 -2.65 20.10 9.11
C PHE A 48 -1.32 19.63 8.52
N ASP A 49 -0.33 19.36 9.39
CA ASP A 49 0.95 18.80 8.99
C ASP A 49 0.88 17.25 8.96
N ILE A 50 0.51 16.72 7.79
CA ILE A 50 0.43 15.28 7.53
C ILE A 50 1.79 14.60 7.72
N LYS A 51 2.89 15.25 7.33
CA LYS A 51 4.24 14.67 7.51
C LYS A 51 4.56 14.46 8.98
N LYS A 52 4.22 15.45 9.82
CA LYS A 52 4.38 15.33 11.27
C LYS A 52 3.54 14.19 11.84
N TYR A 53 2.29 14.01 11.36
CA TYR A 53 1.44 12.90 11.77
C TYR A 53 2.09 11.55 11.49
N TYR A 54 2.63 11.32 10.28
CA TYR A 54 3.29 10.05 9.94
C TYR A 54 4.58 9.82 10.72
N ASN A 55 5.35 10.88 11.02
CA ASN A 55 6.58 10.77 11.78
C ASN A 55 6.36 10.42 13.26
N GLU A 56 5.37 11.04 13.89
CA GLU A 56 5.25 11.02 15.35
C GLU A 56 4.10 10.11 15.83
N THR A 57 3.06 9.93 15.03
CA THR A 57 1.78 9.37 15.51
C THR A 57 1.37 8.08 14.82
N TYR A 58 1.60 7.95 13.51
CA TYR A 58 1.04 6.88 12.69
C TYR A 58 1.34 5.49 13.25
N TRP A 59 2.60 5.14 13.50
CA TRP A 59 2.96 3.81 13.97
C TRP A 59 2.50 3.50 15.39
N ALA A 60 2.39 4.52 16.24
CA ALA A 60 1.84 4.35 17.58
C ALA A 60 0.33 4.05 17.52
N VAL A 61 -0.41 4.80 16.70
CA VAL A 61 -1.84 4.59 16.47
C VAL A 61 -2.10 3.26 15.74
N PHE A 62 -1.32 2.93 14.70
CA PHE A 62 -1.46 1.70 13.93
C PHE A 62 -1.25 0.46 14.80
N ARG A 63 -0.22 0.43 15.65
CA ARG A 63 0.00 -0.67 16.61
C ARG A 63 -1.17 -0.81 17.59
N ASN A 64 -1.66 0.29 18.15
CA ASN A 64 -2.80 0.28 19.07
C ASN A 64 -4.10 -0.16 18.42
N ILE A 65 -4.37 0.24 17.17
CA ILE A 65 -5.55 -0.19 16.41
C ILE A 65 -5.47 -1.69 16.10
N HIS A 66 -4.30 -2.20 15.72
CA HIS A 66 -4.11 -3.64 15.49
C HIS A 66 -4.28 -4.46 16.78
N GLU A 67 -3.72 -4.01 17.89
CA GLU A 67 -3.93 -4.68 19.18
C GLU A 67 -5.41 -4.65 19.60
N LYS A 68 -6.12 -3.53 19.43
CA LYS A 68 -7.57 -3.43 19.68
C LYS A 68 -8.39 -4.30 18.73
N LYS A 69 -8.14 -4.28 17.42
CA LYS A 69 -8.89 -5.12 16.45
C LYS A 69 -8.72 -6.61 16.75
N ILE A 70 -7.56 -7.04 17.25
CA ILE A 70 -7.35 -8.45 17.69
C ILE A 70 -8.16 -8.75 18.97
N THR A 71 -8.40 -7.77 19.85
CA THR A 71 -9.16 -7.96 21.10
C THR A 71 -10.67 -7.79 20.92
N ASP A 72 -11.12 -6.91 20.02
CA ASP A 72 -12.54 -6.50 19.91
C ASP A 72 -13.31 -7.22 18.81
N GLN A 73 -12.67 -7.93 17.88
CA GLN A 73 -13.38 -8.78 16.93
C GLN A 73 -13.95 -10.01 17.64
N GLN A 74 -15.11 -9.83 18.28
CA GLN A 74 -16.02 -10.89 18.68
C GLN A 74 -16.64 -11.52 17.41
N VAL A 75 -15.85 -12.26 16.63
CA VAL A 75 -16.39 -13.13 15.58
C VAL A 75 -16.44 -14.54 16.12
N ASP A 76 -17.61 -15.11 16.06
CA ASP A 76 -18.10 -16.31 16.74
C ASP A 76 -17.45 -17.66 16.34
N THR A 77 -16.33 -17.65 15.64
CA THR A 77 -15.61 -18.86 15.21
C THR A 77 -14.28 -19.09 15.93
N GLY A 78 -13.97 -18.28 16.94
CA GLY A 78 -12.65 -18.19 17.56
C GLY A 78 -12.43 -18.96 18.86
N TYR A 79 -13.41 -19.76 19.36
CA TYR A 79 -13.27 -20.39 20.67
C TYR A 79 -12.01 -21.26 20.82
N PHE A 80 -11.69 -22.05 19.81
CA PHE A 80 -10.47 -22.89 19.82
C PHE A 80 -9.19 -22.06 19.68
N ILE A 81 -9.19 -20.99 18.86
CA ILE A 81 -7.99 -20.19 18.57
C ILE A 81 -7.73 -19.18 19.69
N LYS A 82 -8.78 -18.67 20.36
CA LYS A 82 -8.62 -17.84 21.58
C LYS A 82 -7.93 -18.61 22.72
N LYS A 83 -8.02 -19.95 22.73
CA LYS A 83 -7.30 -20.83 23.68
C LYS A 83 -5.85 -21.13 23.29
N LEU A 84 -5.43 -20.80 22.06
CA LEU A 84 -4.05 -20.97 21.66
C LEU A 84 -3.15 -19.97 22.39
N PRO A 85 -1.93 -20.38 22.78
CA PRO A 85 -0.92 -19.47 23.31
C PRO A 85 -0.72 -18.26 22.36
N LYS A 86 -0.48 -17.08 22.93
CA LYS A 86 -0.26 -15.83 22.18
C LYS A 86 0.78 -16.03 21.06
N ILE A 87 1.87 -16.72 21.36
CA ILE A 87 2.94 -17.04 20.41
C ILE A 87 2.43 -17.77 19.14
N ILE A 88 1.48 -18.70 19.30
CA ILE A 88 0.92 -19.43 18.15
C ILE A 88 -0.02 -18.53 17.36
N ARG A 89 -0.81 -17.70 18.02
CA ARG A 89 -1.68 -16.72 17.35
C ARG A 89 -0.87 -15.72 16.55
N ASP A 90 0.18 -15.17 17.14
CA ASP A 90 1.10 -14.23 16.48
C ASP A 90 1.81 -14.89 15.29
N LEU A 91 2.19 -16.16 15.41
CA LEU A 91 2.78 -16.93 14.31
C LEU A 91 1.80 -17.13 13.15
N ILE A 92 0.54 -17.43 13.43
CA ILE A 92 -0.50 -17.58 12.42
C ILE A 92 -0.76 -16.24 11.73
N GLU A 93 -0.85 -15.14 12.49
CA GLU A 93 -1.03 -13.80 11.96
C GLU A 93 0.13 -13.37 11.06
N ILE A 94 1.35 -13.42 11.59
CA ILE A 94 2.55 -13.03 10.86
C ILE A 94 2.76 -13.91 9.62
N THR A 95 2.64 -15.22 9.78
CA THR A 95 2.95 -16.16 8.71
C THR A 95 1.79 -16.29 7.74
N GLY A 96 0.56 -16.39 8.26
CA GLY A 96 -0.63 -16.60 7.44
C GLY A 96 -1.08 -15.35 6.69
N VAL A 97 -0.84 -14.16 7.24
CA VAL A 97 -1.27 -12.91 6.61
C VAL A 97 -0.10 -12.23 5.91
N ARG A 98 0.88 -11.73 6.68
CA ARG A 98 1.94 -10.87 6.14
C ARG A 98 2.81 -11.57 5.10
N LYS A 99 3.25 -12.81 5.38
CA LYS A 99 4.05 -13.57 4.41
C LYS A 99 3.25 -14.03 3.20
N ALA A 100 1.96 -14.35 3.39
CA ALA A 100 1.08 -14.71 2.28
C ALA A 100 0.84 -13.50 1.36
N MET A 101 0.64 -12.29 1.91
CA MET A 101 0.56 -11.06 1.13
C MET A 101 1.83 -10.81 0.30
N ALA A 102 3.00 -10.84 0.94
CA ALA A 102 4.27 -10.67 0.24
C ALA A 102 4.46 -11.71 -0.89
N TYR A 103 4.05 -12.97 -0.64
CA TYR A 103 4.12 -14.02 -1.65
C TYR A 103 3.14 -13.78 -2.82
N SER A 104 1.94 -13.31 -2.54
CA SER A 104 0.96 -12.94 -3.55
C SER A 104 1.45 -11.77 -4.43
N GLN A 105 2.06 -10.75 -3.83
CA GLN A 105 2.70 -9.65 -4.56
C GLN A 105 3.83 -10.16 -5.44
N TYR A 106 4.73 -11.01 -4.90
CA TYR A 106 5.80 -11.62 -5.69
C TYR A 106 5.25 -12.39 -6.90
N ASN A 107 4.22 -13.23 -6.72
CA ASN A 107 3.62 -13.99 -7.81
C ASN A 107 3.01 -13.09 -8.89
N TYR A 108 2.40 -11.98 -8.48
CA TYR A 108 1.81 -11.00 -9.41
C TYR A 108 2.87 -10.26 -10.23
N ILE A 109 4.00 -9.91 -9.60
CA ILE A 109 5.10 -9.17 -10.23
C ILE A 109 5.99 -10.09 -11.08
N LYS A 110 6.21 -11.34 -10.63
CA LYS A 110 7.17 -12.30 -11.20
C LYS A 110 7.16 -12.43 -12.73
N PRO A 111 6.01 -12.45 -13.44
CA PRO A 111 5.99 -12.58 -14.90
C PRO A 111 6.62 -11.41 -15.65
N TYR A 112 6.80 -10.26 -14.99
CA TYR A 112 7.29 -9.01 -15.58
C TYR A 112 8.71 -8.66 -15.17
N ILE A 113 9.32 -9.45 -14.27
CA ILE A 113 10.66 -9.19 -13.74
C ILE A 113 11.72 -9.45 -14.82
N ASN A 114 12.62 -8.46 -14.97
CA ASN A 114 13.77 -8.57 -15.85
C ASN A 114 15.00 -7.96 -15.13
N GLY A 115 15.63 -8.76 -14.29
CA GLY A 115 16.76 -8.35 -13.43
C GLY A 115 16.52 -8.70 -11.98
N LYS A 116 17.43 -8.26 -11.10
CA LYS A 116 17.45 -8.70 -9.70
C LYS A 116 17.61 -7.58 -8.68
N LEU A 117 17.63 -6.33 -9.12
CA LEU A 117 17.77 -5.20 -8.23
C LEU A 117 16.39 -4.64 -7.87
N LEU A 118 16.04 -4.69 -6.58
CA LEU A 118 14.72 -4.30 -6.09
C LEU A 118 14.82 -3.10 -5.14
N PHE A 119 13.87 -2.18 -5.29
CA PHE A 119 13.62 -1.09 -4.35
C PHE A 119 12.18 -1.14 -3.83
N GLU A 120 12.01 -1.08 -2.51
CA GLU A 120 10.69 -0.98 -1.88
C GLU A 120 10.55 0.35 -1.14
N LEU A 121 9.51 1.08 -1.48
CA LEU A 121 9.11 2.32 -0.83
C LEU A 121 8.06 2.03 0.24
N GLY A 122 8.38 2.36 1.51
CA GLY A 122 7.54 2.06 2.65
C GLY A 122 7.54 0.58 3.01
N SER A 123 8.71 0.08 3.42
CA SER A 123 8.91 -1.37 3.61
C SER A 123 8.19 -1.96 4.83
N GLY A 124 7.59 -1.13 5.69
CA GLY A 124 6.81 -1.56 6.87
C GLY A 124 7.58 -2.51 7.77
N GLU A 125 7.17 -3.77 7.84
CA GLU A 125 7.86 -4.80 8.62
C GLU A 125 8.86 -5.64 7.79
N GLY A 126 9.05 -5.33 6.50
CA GLY A 126 10.08 -5.89 5.62
C GLY A 126 9.81 -7.29 5.08
N PHE A 127 8.57 -7.76 5.08
CA PHE A 127 8.24 -9.11 4.59
C PHE A 127 8.47 -9.27 3.09
N VAL A 128 8.28 -8.21 2.31
CA VAL A 128 8.53 -8.21 0.86
C VAL A 128 10.03 -8.24 0.61
N LEU A 129 10.81 -7.35 1.23
CA LEU A 129 12.28 -7.35 1.11
C LEU A 129 12.87 -8.72 1.48
N GLU A 130 12.45 -9.28 2.62
CA GLU A 130 12.91 -10.61 3.08
C GLU A 130 12.58 -11.71 2.07
N LEU A 131 11.38 -11.68 1.47
CA LEU A 131 10.98 -12.67 0.48
C LEU A 131 11.81 -12.54 -0.80
N PHE A 132 11.98 -11.32 -1.33
CA PHE A 132 12.73 -11.11 -2.56
C PHE A 132 14.22 -11.42 -2.37
N GLU A 133 14.82 -11.06 -1.21
CA GLU A 133 16.19 -11.46 -0.90
C GLU A 133 16.34 -12.99 -0.90
N LYS A 134 15.42 -13.74 -0.28
CA LYS A 134 15.36 -15.22 -0.33
C LYS A 134 15.20 -15.78 -1.74
N LYS A 135 14.67 -14.99 -2.68
CA LYS A 135 14.56 -15.33 -4.10
C LYS A 135 15.79 -14.92 -4.92
N GLY A 136 16.84 -14.41 -4.25
CA GLY A 136 18.11 -14.04 -4.85
C GLY A 136 18.08 -12.67 -5.53
N PHE A 137 17.32 -11.72 -4.98
CA PHE A 137 17.37 -10.32 -5.37
C PHE A 137 18.29 -9.54 -4.44
N ASP A 138 18.93 -8.52 -4.99
CA ASP A 138 19.59 -7.46 -4.24
C ASP A 138 18.50 -6.45 -3.86
N VAL A 139 18.19 -6.33 -2.56
CA VAL A 139 17.05 -5.56 -2.08
C VAL A 139 17.46 -4.32 -1.33
N TYR A 140 16.78 -3.22 -1.63
CA TYR A 140 16.91 -1.93 -0.98
C TYR A 140 15.52 -1.43 -0.59
N GLY A 141 15.41 -0.80 0.58
CA GLY A 141 14.15 -0.24 1.03
C GLY A 141 14.33 1.08 1.75
N ILE A 142 13.26 1.86 1.80
CA ILE A 142 13.13 2.98 2.72
C ILE A 142 11.87 2.82 3.57
N GLU A 143 11.98 3.20 4.84
CA GLU A 143 10.92 3.10 5.82
C GLU A 143 10.98 4.31 6.76
N PRO A 144 9.88 5.06 6.98
CA PRO A 144 9.89 6.21 7.88
C PRO A 144 10.17 5.84 9.34
N SER A 145 9.70 4.68 9.81
CA SER A 145 9.91 4.23 11.18
C SER A 145 11.31 3.68 11.40
N LYS A 146 12.08 4.32 12.28
CA LYS A 146 13.40 3.82 12.68
C LYS A 146 13.34 2.42 13.30
N ASP A 147 12.34 2.15 14.14
CA ASP A 147 12.16 0.85 14.77
C ASP A 147 11.94 -0.26 13.74
N ASN A 148 11.07 0.01 12.75
CA ASN A 148 10.82 -0.94 11.68
C ASN A 148 12.07 -1.14 10.81
N MET A 149 12.79 -0.08 10.46
CA MET A 149 14.05 -0.16 9.72
C MET A 149 15.06 -1.05 10.44
N GLU A 150 15.21 -0.91 11.76
CA GLU A 150 16.11 -1.77 12.56
C GLU A 150 15.64 -3.25 12.55
N ILE A 151 14.33 -3.50 12.62
CA ILE A 151 13.75 -4.85 12.52
C ILE A 151 14.03 -5.44 11.13
N ILE A 152 13.85 -4.67 10.06
CA ILE A 152 14.12 -5.09 8.69
C ILE A 152 15.58 -5.49 8.54
N ASN A 153 16.51 -4.62 8.93
CA ASN A 153 17.95 -4.88 8.76
C ASN A 153 18.45 -6.08 9.59
N LYS A 154 17.76 -6.45 10.67
CA LYS A 154 18.04 -7.71 11.39
C LYS A 154 17.55 -8.96 10.64
N LYS A 155 16.55 -8.84 9.77
CA LYS A 155 16.01 -9.95 8.95
C LYS A 155 16.79 -10.16 7.66
N LEU A 156 17.27 -9.06 7.05
CA LEU A 156 18.04 -9.10 5.80
C LEU A 156 19.47 -9.59 6.05
N LYS A 157 20.03 -10.30 5.07
CA LYS A 157 21.41 -10.81 5.11
C LYS A 157 22.39 -9.89 4.36
N MET A 158 21.99 -9.42 3.20
CA MET A 158 22.78 -8.58 2.29
C MET A 158 22.09 -7.30 1.93
N GLY A 159 20.72 -7.33 1.88
CA GLY A 159 19.89 -6.18 1.58
C GLY A 159 19.96 -5.10 2.66
N LYS A 160 19.46 -3.92 2.34
CA LYS A 160 19.51 -2.75 3.23
C LYS A 160 18.19 -2.00 3.20
N CYS A 161 17.73 -1.58 4.38
CA CYS A 161 16.66 -0.60 4.53
C CYS A 161 17.20 0.63 5.25
N GLU A 162 16.82 1.82 4.78
CA GLU A 162 17.21 3.11 5.38
C GLU A 162 15.97 3.85 5.90
N VAL A 163 16.18 4.72 6.88
CA VAL A 163 15.11 5.65 7.31
C VAL A 163 14.93 6.70 6.21
N GLY A 164 13.70 6.83 5.73
CA GLY A 164 13.41 7.79 4.67
C GLY A 164 11.92 7.92 4.34
N PHE A 165 11.61 8.96 3.61
CA PHE A 165 10.26 9.29 3.12
C PHE A 165 10.21 9.26 1.61
N ALA A 166 9.02 9.04 1.06
CA ALA A 166 8.77 8.99 -0.37
C ALA A 166 9.25 10.26 -1.12
N GLU A 167 9.16 11.41 -0.47
CA GLU A 167 9.56 12.70 -1.02
C GLU A 167 11.07 12.91 -1.07
N ASN A 168 11.84 12.09 -0.37
CA ASN A 168 13.28 12.29 -0.18
C ASN A 168 14.15 11.25 -0.91
N ILE A 169 13.58 10.51 -1.86
CA ILE A 169 14.33 9.51 -2.64
C ILE A 169 15.41 10.21 -3.45
N LYS A 170 16.68 9.94 -3.12
CA LYS A 170 17.84 10.45 -3.84
C LYS A 170 18.80 9.30 -4.12
N THR A 171 18.77 8.76 -5.31
CA THR A 171 19.69 7.71 -5.75
C THR A 171 19.88 7.79 -7.26
N ASN A 172 21.10 7.49 -7.70
CA ASN A 172 21.41 7.29 -9.12
C ASN A 172 21.27 5.83 -9.56
N THR A 173 20.97 4.95 -8.61
CA THR A 173 20.77 3.52 -8.88
C THR A 173 19.46 3.32 -9.64
N LYS A 174 19.50 2.50 -10.69
CA LYS A 174 18.33 2.08 -11.46
C LYS A 174 17.91 0.69 -11.03
N PHE A 175 16.64 0.54 -10.66
CA PHE A 175 16.09 -0.70 -10.13
C PHE A 175 15.26 -1.44 -11.18
N ASP A 176 15.36 -2.77 -11.17
CA ASP A 176 14.60 -3.64 -12.07
C ASP A 176 13.16 -3.85 -11.58
N VAL A 177 12.95 -3.73 -10.27
CA VAL A 177 11.65 -3.81 -9.63
C VAL A 177 11.55 -2.69 -8.60
N VAL A 178 10.54 -1.83 -8.73
CA VAL A 178 10.18 -0.83 -7.74
C VAL A 178 8.81 -1.19 -7.18
N ILE A 179 8.70 -1.29 -5.86
CA ILE A 179 7.45 -1.67 -5.17
C ILE A 179 6.98 -0.53 -4.30
N MET A 180 5.69 -0.23 -4.38
CA MET A 180 4.98 0.71 -3.52
C MET A 180 3.61 0.11 -3.18
N SER A 181 3.47 -0.39 -1.94
CA SER A 181 2.25 -1.03 -1.46
C SER A 181 1.71 -0.27 -0.26
N HIS A 182 0.47 0.19 -0.35
CA HIS A 182 -0.21 1.00 0.66
C HIS A 182 0.58 2.26 1.09
N ILE A 183 1.09 3.00 0.10
CA ILE A 183 1.83 4.24 0.32
C ILE A 183 1.21 5.41 -0.45
N LEU A 184 0.75 5.17 -1.69
CA LEU A 184 0.32 6.25 -2.59
C LEU A 184 -0.91 7.00 -2.06
N GLU A 185 -1.76 6.33 -1.30
CA GLU A 185 -2.93 6.92 -0.63
C GLU A 185 -2.57 7.85 0.53
N HIS A 186 -1.35 7.76 1.03
CA HIS A 186 -0.86 8.52 2.19
C HIS A 186 -0.01 9.74 1.83
N VAL A 187 0.49 9.85 0.60
CA VAL A 187 1.41 10.93 0.21
C VAL A 187 0.65 12.19 -0.19
N VAL A 188 1.21 13.35 0.16
CA VAL A 188 0.59 14.66 -0.17
C VAL A 188 0.60 14.93 -1.66
N ASN A 189 1.69 14.62 -2.36
CA ASN A 189 1.86 14.85 -3.80
C ASN A 189 2.14 13.56 -4.55
N CYS A 190 1.08 12.81 -4.87
CA CYS A 190 1.20 11.54 -5.57
C CYS A 190 1.87 11.67 -6.96
N LYS A 191 1.71 12.81 -7.65
CA LYS A 191 2.36 13.06 -8.95
C LYS A 191 3.87 13.19 -8.83
N GLU A 192 4.33 13.95 -7.85
CA GLU A 192 5.76 14.15 -7.59
C GLU A 192 6.44 12.83 -7.23
N ILE A 193 5.83 12.07 -6.32
CA ILE A 193 6.37 10.76 -5.93
C ILE A 193 6.49 9.83 -7.13
N LEU A 194 5.42 9.68 -7.93
CA LEU A 194 5.45 8.82 -9.11
C LEU A 194 6.46 9.32 -10.15
N SER A 195 6.62 10.64 -10.32
CA SER A 195 7.64 11.20 -11.21
C SER A 195 9.05 10.88 -10.73
N ASN A 196 9.32 11.02 -9.43
CA ASN A 196 10.62 10.67 -8.84
C ASN A 196 10.93 9.16 -8.98
N LEU A 197 9.91 8.31 -8.87
CA LEU A 197 10.08 6.87 -9.08
C LEU A 197 10.45 6.52 -10.52
N LYS A 198 9.99 7.28 -11.52
CA LYS A 198 10.43 7.08 -12.93
C LYS A 198 11.93 7.19 -13.07
N ASP A 199 12.56 8.10 -12.33
CA ASP A 199 13.99 8.37 -12.42
C ASP A 199 14.85 7.24 -11.82
N ILE A 200 14.28 6.32 -11.06
CA ILE A 200 14.98 5.19 -10.45
C ILE A 200 14.62 3.83 -11.06
N ILE A 201 13.68 3.77 -11.98
CA ILE A 201 13.33 2.53 -12.69
C ILE A 201 14.31 2.33 -13.85
N SER A 202 14.85 1.11 -14.02
CA SER A 202 15.71 0.77 -15.17
C SER A 202 14.86 0.66 -16.45
N ASP A 203 15.51 0.75 -17.63
CA ASP A 203 14.82 0.71 -18.94
C ASP A 203 13.91 -0.53 -19.12
N LYS A 204 14.27 -1.64 -18.49
CA LYS A 204 13.49 -2.89 -18.51
C LYS A 204 12.75 -3.13 -17.19
N GLY A 205 12.86 -2.21 -16.25
CA GLY A 205 12.29 -2.30 -14.92
C GLY A 205 10.78 -2.15 -14.91
N VAL A 206 10.18 -2.53 -13.80
CA VAL A 206 8.74 -2.42 -13.54
C VAL A 206 8.46 -1.73 -12.23
N LEU A 207 7.37 -0.96 -12.22
CA LEU A 207 6.76 -0.40 -11.03
C LEU A 207 5.54 -1.25 -10.66
N PHE A 208 5.50 -1.70 -9.42
CA PHE A 208 4.32 -2.30 -8.81
C PHE A 208 3.71 -1.32 -7.81
N ILE A 209 2.41 -1.11 -7.93
CA ILE A 209 1.62 -0.33 -6.97
C ILE A 209 0.47 -1.19 -6.48
N GLU A 210 0.22 -1.14 -5.17
CA GLU A 210 -0.97 -1.69 -4.53
C GLU A 210 -1.60 -0.61 -3.64
N VAL A 211 -2.91 -0.39 -3.80
CA VAL A 211 -3.69 0.59 -3.00
C VAL A 211 -5.08 0.03 -2.71
N PRO A 212 -5.77 0.49 -1.65
CA PRO A 212 -7.16 0.13 -1.40
C PRO A 212 -8.07 0.47 -2.57
N ASN A 213 -9.01 -0.40 -2.86
CA ASN A 213 -9.99 -0.22 -3.93
C ASN A 213 -11.23 0.52 -3.43
N CYS A 214 -11.28 1.82 -3.64
CA CYS A 214 -12.38 2.67 -3.22
C CYS A 214 -13.57 2.73 -4.21
N GLU A 215 -13.61 1.86 -5.23
CA GLU A 215 -14.84 1.53 -5.96
C GLU A 215 -15.76 0.64 -5.10
N ASN A 216 -15.18 -0.19 -4.22
CA ASN A 216 -15.89 -0.91 -3.18
C ASN A 216 -16.30 0.06 -2.06
N ILE A 217 -17.62 0.21 -1.87
CA ILE A 217 -18.15 1.17 -0.91
C ILE A 217 -17.72 0.88 0.53
N ALA A 218 -17.63 -0.38 0.93
CA ALA A 218 -17.17 -0.74 2.28
C ALA A 218 -15.70 -0.35 2.51
N ILE A 219 -14.85 -0.52 1.49
CA ILE A 219 -13.46 -0.09 1.53
C ILE A 219 -13.35 1.43 1.51
N LEU A 220 -14.18 2.13 0.71
CA LEU A 220 -14.22 3.59 0.68
C LEU A 220 -14.60 4.15 2.06
N GLU A 221 -15.66 3.64 2.68
CA GLU A 221 -16.10 4.05 4.01
C GLU A 221 -15.01 3.83 5.07
N GLN A 222 -14.36 2.67 5.05
CA GLN A 222 -13.23 2.39 5.94
C GLN A 222 -12.04 3.33 5.66
N SER A 223 -11.71 3.54 4.39
CA SER A 223 -10.61 4.39 3.94
C SER A 223 -10.80 5.85 4.37
N VAL A 224 -12.03 6.36 4.28
CA VAL A 224 -12.37 7.75 4.64
C VAL A 224 -12.40 7.94 6.16
N ASN A 225 -13.03 7.02 6.90
CA ASN A 225 -13.38 7.25 8.30
C ASN A 225 -12.38 6.66 9.30
N GLU A 226 -11.69 5.57 8.93
CA GLU A 226 -10.87 4.80 9.86
C GLU A 226 -9.36 4.84 9.54
N GLN A 227 -8.99 5.32 8.34
CA GLN A 227 -7.60 5.30 7.88
C GLN A 227 -7.08 6.72 7.59
N PRO A 228 -5.80 6.98 7.84
CA PRO A 228 -5.19 8.28 7.56
C PRO A 228 -4.86 8.46 6.07
N HIS A 229 -5.83 8.24 5.19
CA HIS A 229 -5.66 8.35 3.75
C HIS A 229 -5.97 9.77 3.25
N ILE A 230 -5.13 10.26 2.33
CA ILE A 230 -5.32 11.53 1.63
C ILE A 230 -6.05 11.31 0.32
N TYR A 231 -5.73 10.19 -0.36
CA TYR A 231 -6.38 9.78 -1.60
C TYR A 231 -7.12 8.46 -1.38
N HIS A 232 -8.27 8.34 -2.06
CA HIS A 232 -9.05 7.11 -2.09
C HIS A 232 -9.21 6.75 -3.57
N PHE A 233 -8.37 5.82 -4.02
CA PHE A 233 -8.25 5.47 -5.43
C PHE A 233 -9.34 4.48 -5.86
N THR A 234 -9.88 4.72 -7.06
CA THR A 234 -10.56 3.71 -7.85
C THR A 234 -9.62 3.20 -8.93
N LYS A 235 -9.92 2.07 -9.55
CA LYS A 235 -9.14 1.54 -10.68
C LYS A 235 -8.99 2.58 -11.79
N GLN A 236 -10.10 3.26 -12.15
CA GLN A 236 -10.09 4.31 -13.17
C GLN A 236 -9.19 5.49 -12.79
N SER A 237 -9.24 5.94 -11.55
CA SER A 237 -8.44 7.10 -11.13
C SER A 237 -6.95 6.79 -11.08
N LEU A 238 -6.57 5.60 -10.60
CA LEU A 238 -5.18 5.17 -10.58
C LEU A 238 -4.63 5.00 -12.00
N GLN A 239 -5.41 4.39 -12.89
CA GLN A 239 -5.05 4.26 -14.31
C GLN A 239 -4.82 5.63 -14.96
N LYS A 240 -5.75 6.58 -14.79
CA LYS A 240 -5.63 7.95 -15.32
C LYS A 240 -4.41 8.67 -14.79
N LEU A 241 -4.12 8.56 -13.49
CA LEU A 241 -2.94 9.15 -12.87
C LEU A 241 -1.65 8.61 -13.52
N MET A 242 -1.54 7.31 -13.64
CA MET A 242 -0.36 6.64 -14.20
C MET A 242 -0.14 6.99 -15.69
N GLU A 243 -1.21 6.94 -16.49
CA GLU A 243 -1.17 7.28 -17.93
C GLU A 243 -0.76 8.75 -18.14
N ASN A 244 -1.33 9.69 -17.36
CA ASN A 244 -1.01 11.11 -17.44
C ASN A 244 0.46 11.41 -17.07
N LEU A 245 1.08 10.57 -16.28
CA LEU A 245 2.50 10.67 -15.93
C LEU A 245 3.41 9.92 -16.91
N GLY A 246 2.88 9.35 -17.98
CA GLY A 246 3.66 8.65 -19.00
C GLY A 246 4.14 7.28 -18.54
N PHE A 247 3.35 6.58 -17.74
CA PHE A 247 3.54 5.15 -17.50
C PHE A 247 2.72 4.33 -18.50
N ARG A 248 3.32 3.26 -19.01
CA ARG A 248 2.60 2.24 -19.75
C ARG A 248 2.17 1.13 -18.79
N ILE A 249 0.87 1.01 -18.56
CA ILE A 249 0.30 -0.04 -17.75
C ILE A 249 0.40 -1.38 -18.50
N LEU A 250 1.03 -2.37 -17.88
CA LEU A 250 1.16 -3.73 -18.37
C LEU A 250 0.03 -4.61 -17.86
N ARG A 251 -0.40 -4.33 -16.63
CA ARG A 251 -1.48 -5.06 -15.96
C ARG A 251 -2.09 -4.19 -14.87
N ILE A 252 -3.41 -4.23 -14.74
CA ILE A 252 -4.16 -3.63 -13.66
C ILE A 252 -5.35 -4.50 -13.30
N ASP A 253 -5.37 -5.04 -12.08
CA ASP A 253 -6.44 -5.91 -11.59
C ASP A 253 -6.93 -5.43 -10.22
N VAL A 254 -8.15 -5.84 -9.90
CA VAL A 254 -8.71 -5.72 -8.56
C VAL A 254 -8.67 -7.09 -7.90
N PHE A 255 -8.27 -7.12 -6.64
CA PHE A 255 -8.12 -8.32 -5.84
C PHE A 255 -9.02 -8.26 -4.61
N ASP A 256 -9.54 -9.43 -4.23
CA ASP A 256 -10.09 -9.62 -2.90
C ASP A 256 -9.00 -10.17 -1.97
N SER A 257 -8.66 -9.38 -0.98
CA SER A 257 -7.72 -9.71 0.10
C SER A 257 -8.42 -9.76 1.46
N SER A 258 -9.75 -9.80 1.50
CA SER A 258 -10.51 -9.74 2.74
C SER A 258 -10.19 -10.91 3.66
N ILE A 259 -9.89 -10.57 4.91
CA ILE A 259 -9.62 -11.51 6.00
C ILE A 259 -10.69 -11.28 7.06
N ASN A 260 -11.82 -11.93 6.88
CA ASN A 260 -13.00 -11.71 7.69
C ASN A 260 -13.06 -12.61 8.93
N SER A 261 -12.21 -13.65 8.96
CA SER A 261 -12.25 -14.64 10.04
C SER A 261 -10.88 -15.23 10.37
N MET A 262 -10.78 -15.85 11.55
CA MET A 262 -9.58 -16.65 11.91
C MET A 262 -9.43 -17.89 11.02
N LEU A 263 -10.51 -18.38 10.43
CA LEU A 263 -10.46 -19.47 9.46
C LEU A 263 -9.76 -19.01 8.16
N ASP A 264 -10.00 -17.77 7.73
CA ASP A 264 -9.29 -17.19 6.58
C ASP A 264 -7.79 -17.10 6.88
N ARG A 265 -7.40 -16.61 8.07
CA ARG A 265 -6.00 -16.56 8.50
C ARG A 265 -5.32 -17.92 8.47
N PHE A 266 -6.03 -18.96 8.91
CA PHE A 266 -5.55 -20.35 8.85
C PHE A 266 -5.44 -20.85 7.41
N LYS A 267 -6.41 -20.54 6.54
CA LYS A 267 -6.32 -20.83 5.11
C LYS A 267 -5.11 -20.16 4.48
N TYR A 268 -4.88 -18.87 4.74
CA TYR A 268 -3.69 -18.14 4.25
C TYR A 268 -2.39 -18.80 4.73
N PHE A 269 -2.34 -19.23 5.99
CA PHE A 269 -1.20 -19.96 6.52
C PHE A 269 -0.95 -21.28 5.75
N VAL A 270 -2.00 -22.05 5.49
CA VAL A 270 -1.91 -23.30 4.70
C VAL A 270 -1.48 -23.01 3.27
N TYR A 271 -2.07 -22.02 2.61
CA TYR A 271 -1.69 -21.64 1.24
C TYR A 271 -0.26 -21.14 1.16
N TRP A 272 0.22 -20.40 2.16
CA TRP A 272 1.62 -20.00 2.22
C TRP A 272 2.55 -21.19 2.35
N ILE A 273 2.24 -22.18 3.20
CA ILE A 273 3.01 -23.43 3.31
C ILE A 273 3.04 -24.16 1.97
N LEU A 274 1.88 -24.27 1.31
CA LEU A 274 1.74 -24.94 0.01
C LEU A 274 2.27 -24.10 -1.17
N LYS A 275 2.79 -22.90 -0.91
CA LYS A 275 3.25 -21.91 -1.93
C LYS A 275 2.17 -21.63 -2.98
N ARG A 276 0.92 -21.64 -2.57
CA ARG A 276 -0.23 -21.28 -3.41
C ARG A 276 -0.61 -19.84 -3.18
N ASP A 277 -1.08 -19.18 -4.24
CA ASP A 277 -1.68 -17.86 -4.14
C ASP A 277 -3.12 -18.01 -3.64
N TYR A 278 -3.48 -17.24 -2.62
CA TYR A 278 -4.85 -17.21 -2.08
C TYR A 278 -5.65 -16.04 -2.66
N TYR A 279 -4.96 -14.97 -3.00
CA TYR A 279 -5.63 -13.76 -3.52
C TYR A 279 -6.20 -14.03 -4.90
N SER A 280 -7.52 -13.76 -5.05
CA SER A 280 -8.23 -13.93 -6.32
C SER A 280 -8.49 -12.59 -6.98
N ILE A 281 -8.47 -12.57 -8.31
CA ILE A 281 -8.98 -11.43 -9.07
C ILE A 281 -10.49 -11.35 -8.80
N SER A 282 -10.95 -10.14 -8.50
CA SER A 282 -12.32 -9.84 -8.12
C SER A 282 -12.96 -8.81 -9.04
N ASP A 283 -14.25 -8.63 -8.89
CA ASP A 283 -14.99 -7.51 -9.49
C ASP A 283 -14.55 -6.17 -8.87
N GLU A 284 -14.65 -5.09 -9.64
CA GLU A 284 -14.22 -3.75 -9.19
C GLU A 284 -15.02 -3.25 -7.98
N LYS A 285 -16.28 -3.65 -7.82
CA LYS A 285 -17.12 -3.23 -6.72
C LYS A 285 -16.98 -4.08 -5.47
N GLU A 286 -16.45 -5.29 -5.59
CA GLU A 286 -16.34 -6.25 -4.49
C GLU A 286 -14.91 -6.41 -3.98
N GLY A 287 -13.90 -6.27 -4.86
CA GLY A 287 -12.51 -6.43 -4.47
C GLY A 287 -12.03 -5.33 -3.53
N THR A 288 -11.03 -5.66 -2.74
CA THR A 288 -10.50 -4.80 -1.66
C THR A 288 -9.28 -3.99 -2.06
N GLU A 289 -8.50 -4.49 -3.04
CA GLU A 289 -7.21 -3.92 -3.44
C GLU A 289 -7.11 -3.76 -4.96
N ILE A 290 -6.43 -2.71 -5.40
CA ILE A 290 -6.04 -2.50 -6.79
C ILE A 290 -4.54 -2.75 -6.91
N ARG A 291 -4.14 -3.60 -7.86
CA ARG A 291 -2.73 -3.86 -8.20
C ARG A 291 -2.42 -3.42 -9.61
N VAL A 292 -1.32 -2.71 -9.77
CA VAL A 292 -0.83 -2.23 -11.06
C VAL A 292 0.60 -2.69 -11.28
N ILE A 293 0.89 -3.15 -12.49
CA ILE A 293 2.26 -3.27 -13.01
C ILE A 293 2.40 -2.30 -14.18
N ALA A 294 3.40 -1.45 -14.12
CA ALA A 294 3.66 -0.47 -15.15
C ALA A 294 5.15 -0.37 -15.50
N LYS A 295 5.43 0.22 -16.67
CA LYS A 295 6.78 0.62 -17.12
C LYS A 295 6.79 2.11 -17.42
N THR A 296 7.96 2.70 -17.36
CA THR A 296 8.22 4.03 -17.93
C THR A 296 8.14 3.95 -19.45
N LEU A 297 7.56 5.00 -20.08
CA LEU A 297 7.55 5.17 -21.55
C LEU A 297 8.87 5.77 -22.01
#